data_64cf6b4f0740bd0464c733d4489fa0f5
#
_entry.id   64cf6b4f0740bd0464c733d4489fa0f5
#
_cell.length_a   1.000
_cell.length_b   1.000
_cell.length_c   1.000
_cell.angle_alpha   90.00
_cell.angle_beta   90.00
_cell.angle_gamma   90.00
#
_symmetry.space_group_name_H-M   'P 1'
#
loop_
_entity.id
_entity.type
_entity.pdbx_description
1 polymer ?
#
loop_
_entity_poly.entity_id
_entity_poly.type
_entity_poly.pdbx_seq_one_letter_code
_entity_poly.pdbx_strand_id
1 'polypeptide(L)'
;MTSGGWGGPTPGQPYGEPSYAGPPPTGPYGAPPHVPIGPPPWAGTYPGAPYGGPQHPGGPYAGPWYPGPPVAGSARPVTPPGAPPHATPQPYVLLMRARDWAWWRPVLGLLLFTVLYLVAGGVLGVVVYLSGVGLDLAQQDLFDVAVLLITNLSLIVAIPIVWLCWLVPHGLRIGWSSSVRGRLRWRLFAPWTWRALATLGLAVAISLLVSVAASGVDVTGPTASFGWMLLVVLTTTPLQAAAEEYVFRGYLSQAIAGWIGRPQAGALVAGVSTAALFSLAHLPPDFESFLYRFAIGLALSAVVWLTGGLEAAIALHAVNNVVIFLLAGALGDRAAAVDPGGVLGWATTLLGIAGMAAFVAWVVVARRGRSLEMVSPALQLGEAGDRGPVLPAAPQVWGAPTGGWNPPGAPQSGWGQPGWGQSGWGQQAAQPGWGPPRPVPPAPGWDRPPGG
;
A
#
# COMPACT_ATOMS: atom_id res chain seq x y z
N MET A 1 59.83 -36.14 29.83
CA MET A 1 59.52 -36.06 31.26
C MET A 1 58.66 -34.83 31.41
N THR A 2 57.38 -34.86 31.61
CA THR A 2 56.40 -35.57 32.39
C THR A 2 55.04 -35.48 31.71
N SER A 3 54.35 -36.61 31.67
CA SER A 3 53.01 -36.82 31.17
C SER A 3 51.97 -36.21 32.07
N GLY A 4 50.97 -35.50 31.55
CA GLY A 4 49.76 -35.09 32.22
C GLY A 4 48.53 -35.60 31.45
N GLY A 5 47.89 -36.66 32.01
CA GLY A 5 46.77 -37.36 31.38
C GLY A 5 45.46 -36.56 31.44
N TRP A 6 44.65 -36.65 30.39
CA TRP A 6 43.29 -36.20 30.35
C TRP A 6 42.37 -37.39 30.62
N GLY A 7 41.71 -37.37 31.77
CA GLY A 7 40.63 -38.28 32.12
C GLY A 7 39.35 -37.93 31.41
N GLY A 8 38.82 -38.84 30.60
CA GLY A 8 37.49 -38.72 29.97
C GLY A 8 36.37 -39.05 30.98
N PRO A 9 35.18 -38.47 30.81
CA PRO A 9 34.03 -38.80 31.64
C PRO A 9 33.34 -40.09 31.19
N THR A 10 32.94 -40.90 32.21
CA THR A 10 32.16 -42.14 32.13
C THR A 10 30.74 -41.92 31.56
N PRO A 11 30.21 -42.91 30.83
CA PRO A 11 28.83 -42.88 30.36
C PRO A 11 27.88 -43.47 31.39
N GLY A 12 26.73 -42.81 31.57
CA GLY A 12 25.57 -43.44 32.17
C GLY A 12 24.84 -42.70 33.26
N GLN A 13 23.95 -41.78 32.91
CA GLN A 13 22.70 -41.56 33.66
C GLN A 13 21.58 -41.14 32.67
N PRO A 14 20.36 -41.66 32.78
CA PRO A 14 19.25 -41.33 31.89
C PRO A 14 18.64 -39.99 32.28
N TYR A 15 18.32 -39.21 31.28
CA TYR A 15 17.56 -37.94 31.38
C TYR A 15 16.16 -38.23 31.90
N GLY A 16 15.81 -37.66 33.05
CA GLY A 16 14.46 -37.62 33.59
C GLY A 16 13.59 -36.67 32.72
N GLU A 17 12.41 -37.16 32.36
CA GLU A 17 11.38 -36.37 31.67
C GLU A 17 10.90 -35.21 32.55
N PRO A 18 10.65 -33.99 31.99
CA PRO A 18 10.00 -32.91 32.73
C PRO A 18 8.52 -33.24 32.96
N SER A 19 8.15 -33.33 34.22
CA SER A 19 6.77 -33.47 34.69
C SER A 19 5.95 -32.29 34.22
N TYR A 20 4.92 -32.53 33.42
CA TYR A 20 3.89 -31.54 33.12
C TYR A 20 3.11 -31.26 34.42
N ALA A 21 3.20 -30.02 34.90
CA ALA A 21 2.32 -29.48 35.93
C ALA A 21 0.89 -29.42 35.36
N GLY A 22 -0.09 -29.98 36.07
CA GLY A 22 -1.49 -30.01 35.72
C GLY A 22 -2.11 -28.62 35.61
N PRO A 23 -3.31 -28.52 35.00
CA PRO A 23 -3.99 -27.26 34.78
C PRO A 23 -4.41 -26.58 36.09
N PRO A 24 -4.44 -25.21 36.14
CA PRO A 24 -4.86 -24.49 37.32
C PRO A 24 -6.36 -24.74 37.64
N PRO A 25 -6.77 -24.60 38.92
CA PRO A 25 -8.15 -24.86 39.34
C PRO A 25 -9.10 -23.83 38.72
N THR A 26 -10.18 -24.34 38.12
CA THR A 26 -11.30 -23.55 37.58
C THR A 26 -12.06 -22.85 38.70
N GLY A 27 -12.10 -21.51 38.66
CA GLY A 27 -12.97 -20.71 39.52
C GLY A 27 -14.47 -20.86 39.15
N PRO A 28 -15.39 -20.43 40.01
CA PRO A 28 -16.80 -20.76 39.92
C PRO A 28 -17.58 -19.79 39.02
N TYR A 29 -17.30 -19.80 37.72
CA TYR A 29 -18.21 -19.19 36.73
C TYR A 29 -18.60 -20.27 35.75
N GLY A 30 -19.80 -20.82 35.94
CA GLY A 30 -20.41 -21.79 35.05
C GLY A 30 -20.57 -21.22 33.64
N ALA A 31 -20.16 -22.00 32.66
CA ALA A 31 -20.46 -21.72 31.27
C ALA A 31 -22.00 -21.75 31.06
N PRO A 32 -22.55 -20.83 30.24
CA PRO A 32 -23.97 -20.90 29.91
C PRO A 32 -24.29 -22.21 29.17
N PRO A 33 -25.47 -22.81 29.40
CA PRO A 33 -25.82 -24.07 28.77
C PRO A 33 -25.92 -23.90 27.25
N HIS A 34 -25.28 -24.78 26.49
CA HIS A 34 -25.46 -24.90 25.06
C HIS A 34 -26.92 -25.33 24.79
N VAL A 35 -27.73 -24.41 24.29
CA VAL A 35 -29.02 -24.70 23.70
C VAL A 35 -28.75 -25.32 22.32
N PRO A 36 -29.22 -26.55 22.02
CA PRO A 36 -29.13 -27.11 20.67
C PRO A 36 -29.99 -26.23 19.74
N ILE A 37 -29.39 -25.65 18.74
CA ILE A 37 -30.12 -24.98 17.66
C ILE A 37 -30.77 -26.06 16.83
N GLY A 38 -32.06 -26.30 17.03
CA GLY A 38 -32.86 -27.14 16.16
C GLY A 38 -32.95 -26.57 14.74
N PRO A 39 -33.23 -27.37 13.73
CA PRO A 39 -33.37 -26.90 12.36
C PRO A 39 -34.49 -25.86 12.26
N PRO A 40 -34.35 -24.89 11.36
CA PRO A 40 -35.32 -23.80 11.25
C PRO A 40 -36.72 -24.31 10.86
N PRO A 41 -37.83 -23.63 11.23
CA PRO A 41 -39.21 -24.12 11.13
C PRO A 41 -39.75 -24.41 9.71
N TRP A 42 -38.95 -24.14 8.65
CA TRP A 42 -39.38 -24.38 7.27
C TRP A 42 -38.86 -25.69 6.66
N ALA A 43 -38.12 -26.52 7.38
CA ALA A 43 -37.64 -27.84 6.93
C ALA A 43 -38.64 -28.94 7.22
N GLY A 44 -39.93 -28.69 7.09
CA GLY A 44 -40.99 -29.70 7.16
C GLY A 44 -41.15 -30.42 5.84
N THR A 45 -40.90 -31.73 5.86
CA THR A 45 -41.29 -32.69 4.81
C THR A 45 -42.78 -32.64 4.57
N TYR A 46 -43.22 -32.35 3.34
CA TYR A 46 -44.61 -32.48 2.92
C TYR A 46 -44.97 -33.98 2.74
N PRO A 47 -45.95 -34.56 3.47
CA PRO A 47 -46.53 -35.82 3.12
C PRO A 47 -47.45 -35.66 1.91
N GLY A 48 -47.41 -36.56 0.94
CA GLY A 48 -48.23 -36.54 -0.24
C GLY A 48 -49.73 -36.57 0.08
N ALA A 49 -50.47 -35.70 -0.59
CA ALA A 49 -51.94 -35.66 -0.56
C ALA A 49 -52.52 -36.65 -1.58
N PRO A 50 -53.62 -37.38 -1.22
CA PRO A 50 -54.31 -38.24 -2.19
C PRO A 50 -55.19 -37.42 -3.13
N TYR A 51 -55.24 -37.91 -4.36
CA TYR A 51 -56.14 -37.45 -5.43
C TYR A 51 -57.60 -37.54 -5.03
N GLY A 52 -58.42 -36.55 -5.43
CA GLY A 52 -59.87 -36.68 -5.56
C GLY A 52 -60.61 -35.40 -5.22
N GLY A 53 -60.79 -34.46 -6.18
CA GLY A 53 -61.74 -33.37 -6.12
C GLY A 53 -62.41 -33.14 -7.49
N PRO A 54 -63.66 -32.77 -7.56
CA PRO A 54 -64.49 -32.87 -8.75
C PRO A 54 -64.13 -31.81 -9.80
N GLN A 55 -64.14 -32.23 -11.06
CA GLN A 55 -64.00 -31.40 -12.24
C GLN A 55 -65.19 -30.44 -12.38
N HIS A 56 -64.97 -29.14 -12.41
CA HIS A 56 -65.94 -28.18 -12.94
C HIS A 56 -65.65 -27.89 -14.39
N PRO A 57 -66.70 -27.89 -15.25
CA PRO A 57 -66.53 -27.63 -16.68
C PRO A 57 -66.45 -26.13 -16.95
N GLY A 58 -65.48 -25.75 -17.75
CA GLY A 58 -65.45 -24.73 -18.75
C GLY A 58 -65.90 -23.29 -18.45
N GLY A 59 -64.98 -22.38 -18.49
CA GLY A 59 -65.21 -21.00 -18.84
C GLY A 59 -63.90 -20.37 -19.38
N PRO A 60 -63.88 -19.80 -20.58
CA PRO A 60 -62.73 -19.10 -21.14
C PRO A 60 -62.72 -17.64 -20.64
N TYR A 61 -62.16 -17.40 -19.45
CA TYR A 61 -61.77 -16.05 -19.09
C TYR A 61 -60.23 -16.05 -18.93
N ALA A 62 -59.53 -15.78 -20.01
CA ALA A 62 -58.20 -15.27 -19.96
C ALA A 62 -58.24 -13.86 -19.33
N GLY A 63 -58.12 -13.77 -18.01
CA GLY A 63 -57.88 -12.51 -17.34
C GLY A 63 -56.57 -11.90 -17.85
N PRO A 64 -56.46 -10.56 -17.88
CA PRO A 64 -55.23 -9.94 -18.34
C PRO A 64 -54.06 -10.41 -17.50
N TRP A 65 -53.02 -10.92 -18.15
CA TRP A 65 -51.74 -11.22 -17.54
C TRP A 65 -51.20 -9.92 -16.89
N TYR A 66 -51.33 -9.77 -15.57
CA TYR A 66 -50.55 -8.79 -14.87
C TYR A 66 -49.12 -9.37 -14.77
N PRO A 67 -48.10 -8.75 -15.40
CA PRO A 67 -46.74 -9.10 -15.09
C PRO A 67 -46.55 -8.91 -13.60
N GLY A 68 -46.23 -9.98 -12.88
CA GLY A 68 -45.85 -9.88 -11.48
C GLY A 68 -44.80 -8.79 -11.31
N PRO A 69 -44.72 -8.15 -10.14
CA PRO A 69 -43.69 -7.15 -9.92
C PRO A 69 -42.34 -7.77 -10.32
N PRO A 70 -41.50 -7.03 -11.08
CA PRO A 70 -40.20 -7.55 -11.49
C PRO A 70 -39.50 -8.04 -10.23
N VAL A 71 -39.15 -9.34 -10.22
CA VAL A 71 -38.31 -9.92 -9.18
C VAL A 71 -37.13 -8.99 -9.10
N ALA A 72 -36.99 -8.30 -7.97
CA ALA A 72 -35.87 -7.39 -7.76
C ALA A 72 -34.60 -8.22 -7.91
N GLY A 73 -34.11 -8.29 -9.15
CA GLY A 73 -32.79 -8.79 -9.45
C GLY A 73 -31.87 -8.01 -8.53
N SER A 74 -31.05 -8.69 -7.78
CA SER A 74 -30.12 -8.10 -6.83
C SER A 74 -29.37 -6.96 -7.51
N ALA A 75 -29.91 -5.74 -7.40
CA ALA A 75 -29.27 -4.55 -7.92
C ALA A 75 -27.89 -4.51 -7.26
N ARG A 76 -26.84 -4.67 -8.05
CA ARG A 76 -25.49 -4.55 -7.54
C ARG A 76 -25.44 -3.21 -6.81
N PRO A 77 -25.01 -3.18 -5.55
CA PRO A 77 -24.99 -1.95 -4.78
C PRO A 77 -24.17 -0.91 -5.55
N VAL A 78 -24.84 0.17 -5.95
CA VAL A 78 -24.19 1.27 -6.67
C VAL A 78 -23.20 1.91 -5.72
N THR A 79 -21.92 1.77 -6.06
CA THR A 79 -20.85 2.37 -5.26
C THR A 79 -20.89 3.89 -5.42
N PRO A 80 -20.96 4.67 -4.32
CA PRO A 80 -20.94 6.13 -4.43
C PRO A 80 -19.71 6.64 -5.18
N PRO A 81 -19.82 7.70 -5.98
CA PRO A 81 -18.67 8.33 -6.61
C PRO A 81 -17.61 8.69 -5.56
N GLY A 82 -16.34 8.30 -5.80
CA GLY A 82 -15.25 8.57 -4.88
C GLY A 82 -15.08 7.57 -3.72
N ALA A 83 -15.95 6.56 -3.60
CA ALA A 83 -15.80 5.52 -2.60
C ALA A 83 -14.46 4.78 -2.72
N PRO A 84 -13.87 4.33 -1.59
CA PRO A 84 -12.69 3.48 -1.61
C PRO A 84 -12.91 2.23 -2.47
N PRO A 85 -11.90 1.79 -3.25
CA PRO A 85 -12.05 0.63 -4.13
C PRO A 85 -12.06 -0.71 -3.38
N HIS A 86 -11.74 -0.71 -2.08
CA HIS A 86 -11.63 -1.90 -1.26
C HIS A 86 -12.87 -2.10 -0.37
N ALA A 87 -13.37 -3.33 -0.30
CA ALA A 87 -14.48 -3.69 0.60
C ALA A 87 -14.03 -3.81 2.07
N THR A 88 -12.76 -4.18 2.28
CA THR A 88 -12.11 -4.26 3.61
C THR A 88 -10.79 -3.50 3.57
N PRO A 89 -10.30 -2.98 4.72
CA PRO A 89 -8.99 -2.33 4.78
C PRO A 89 -7.89 -3.25 4.27
N GLN A 90 -7.09 -2.77 3.31
CA GLN A 90 -6.00 -3.53 2.70
C GLN A 90 -4.64 -2.94 3.03
N PRO A 91 -3.62 -3.77 3.35
CA PRO A 91 -2.23 -3.31 3.41
C PRO A 91 -1.73 -2.96 2.01
N TYR A 92 -0.67 -2.16 1.93
CA TYR A 92 -0.15 -1.65 0.66
C TYR A 92 0.06 -2.71 -0.41
N VAL A 93 0.63 -3.85 -0.06
CA VAL A 93 0.93 -4.94 -1.01
C VAL A 93 -0.30 -5.57 -1.66
N LEU A 94 -1.49 -5.36 -1.09
CA LEU A 94 -2.75 -5.89 -1.61
C LEU A 94 -3.69 -4.82 -2.18
N LEU A 95 -3.24 -3.57 -2.36
CA LEU A 95 -4.10 -2.50 -2.90
C LEU A 95 -4.62 -2.80 -4.31
N MET A 96 -3.86 -3.57 -5.09
CA MET A 96 -4.31 -4.03 -6.42
C MET A 96 -5.52 -4.99 -6.34
N ARG A 97 -5.74 -5.67 -5.20
CA ARG A 97 -6.92 -6.52 -4.94
C ARG A 97 -8.13 -5.69 -4.51
N ALA A 98 -8.57 -4.80 -5.40
CA ALA A 98 -9.84 -4.10 -5.27
C ALA A 98 -11.04 -5.05 -5.47
N ARG A 99 -12.27 -4.52 -5.30
CA ARG A 99 -13.52 -5.31 -5.46
C ARG A 99 -13.63 -6.04 -6.80
N ASP A 100 -13.15 -5.42 -7.87
CA ASP A 100 -13.22 -5.96 -9.23
C ASP A 100 -11.93 -6.69 -9.63
N TRP A 101 -11.14 -7.17 -8.66
CA TRP A 101 -9.88 -7.85 -8.96
C TRP A 101 -10.11 -9.12 -9.79
N ALA A 102 -9.27 -9.29 -10.83
CA ALA A 102 -9.21 -10.51 -11.62
C ALA A 102 -7.74 -10.87 -11.90
N TRP A 103 -7.41 -12.15 -11.87
CA TRP A 103 -6.05 -12.66 -11.97
C TRP A 103 -5.30 -12.24 -13.25
N TRP A 104 -6.02 -12.03 -14.34
CA TRP A 104 -5.46 -11.65 -15.64
C TRP A 104 -5.12 -10.15 -15.75
N ARG A 105 -5.72 -9.29 -14.92
CA ARG A 105 -5.49 -7.83 -14.98
C ARG A 105 -4.03 -7.44 -14.74
N PRO A 106 -3.32 -8.02 -13.76
CA PRO A 106 -1.89 -7.76 -13.60
C PRO A 106 -1.07 -8.21 -14.81
N VAL A 107 -1.44 -9.34 -15.47
CA VAL A 107 -0.77 -9.81 -16.68
C VAL A 107 -0.95 -8.81 -17.82
N LEU A 108 -2.18 -8.33 -18.04
CA LEU A 108 -2.46 -7.31 -19.04
C LEU A 108 -1.71 -6.01 -18.76
N GLY A 109 -1.61 -5.62 -17.51
CA GLY A 109 -0.83 -4.43 -17.12
C GLY A 109 0.68 -4.60 -17.34
N LEU A 110 1.23 -5.79 -17.09
CA LEU A 110 2.64 -6.09 -17.42
C LEU A 110 2.89 -6.05 -18.93
N LEU A 111 1.97 -6.60 -19.72
CA LEU A 111 2.05 -6.52 -21.18
C LEU A 111 1.99 -5.05 -21.65
N LEU A 112 1.04 -4.28 -21.13
CA LEU A 112 0.91 -2.85 -21.43
C LEU A 112 2.20 -2.10 -21.04
N PHE A 113 2.75 -2.37 -19.85
CA PHE A 113 4.01 -1.78 -19.41
C PHE A 113 5.13 -2.08 -20.39
N THR A 114 5.31 -3.35 -20.76
CA THR A 114 6.37 -3.78 -21.68
C THR A 114 6.25 -3.08 -23.02
N VAL A 115 5.07 -3.06 -23.63
CA VAL A 115 4.86 -2.42 -24.94
C VAL A 115 5.14 -0.92 -24.87
N LEU A 116 4.57 -0.21 -23.86
CA LEU A 116 4.76 1.23 -23.74
C LEU A 116 6.20 1.60 -23.42
N TYR A 117 6.89 0.79 -22.59
CA TYR A 117 8.27 1.04 -22.22
C TYR A 117 9.22 0.83 -23.40
N LEU A 118 9.00 -0.22 -24.20
CA LEU A 118 9.77 -0.43 -25.44
C LEU A 118 9.54 0.69 -26.46
N VAL A 119 8.30 1.14 -26.62
CA VAL A 119 7.99 2.28 -27.51
C VAL A 119 8.68 3.56 -27.02
N ALA A 120 8.61 3.85 -25.72
CA ALA A 120 9.26 5.02 -25.15
C ALA A 120 10.80 4.95 -25.27
N GLY A 121 11.40 3.78 -25.04
CA GLY A 121 12.81 3.55 -25.26
C GLY A 121 13.23 3.73 -26.72
N GLY A 122 12.41 3.22 -27.65
CA GLY A 122 12.64 3.41 -29.10
C GLY A 122 12.55 4.90 -29.51
N VAL A 123 11.56 5.64 -28.99
CA VAL A 123 11.45 7.08 -29.24
C VAL A 123 12.66 7.83 -28.69
N LEU A 124 13.06 7.53 -27.46
CA LEU A 124 14.27 8.13 -26.85
C LEU A 124 15.53 7.82 -27.66
N GLY A 125 15.70 6.57 -28.11
CA GLY A 125 16.81 6.17 -28.96
C GLY A 125 16.86 6.95 -30.26
N VAL A 126 15.72 7.17 -30.92
CA VAL A 126 15.60 8.01 -32.14
C VAL A 126 15.99 9.47 -31.85
N VAL A 127 15.51 10.03 -30.75
CA VAL A 127 15.82 11.41 -30.33
C VAL A 127 17.33 11.56 -30.10
N VAL A 128 17.94 10.62 -29.39
CA VAL A 128 19.40 10.62 -29.14
C VAL A 128 20.17 10.51 -30.46
N TYR A 129 19.77 9.61 -31.35
CA TYR A 129 20.41 9.46 -32.67
C TYR A 129 20.32 10.75 -33.50
N LEU A 130 19.15 11.38 -33.56
CA LEU A 130 18.95 12.62 -34.33
C LEU A 130 19.63 13.84 -33.68
N SER A 131 19.91 13.82 -32.38
CA SER A 131 20.63 14.92 -31.70
C SER A 131 22.10 14.99 -32.06
N GLY A 132 22.66 13.95 -32.71
CA GLY A 132 24.09 13.86 -33.03
C GLY A 132 24.98 13.69 -31.80
N VAL A 133 24.44 13.47 -30.63
CA VAL A 133 25.19 13.13 -29.41
C VAL A 133 25.75 11.73 -29.62
N GLY A 134 27.08 11.64 -29.87
CA GLY A 134 27.76 10.37 -29.98
C GLY A 134 27.87 9.67 -28.63
N LEU A 135 26.80 8.97 -28.24
CA LEU A 135 26.81 8.17 -27.01
C LEU A 135 27.44 6.80 -27.35
N ASP A 136 28.52 6.48 -26.68
CA ASP A 136 29.00 5.10 -26.66
C ASP A 136 28.15 4.30 -25.65
N LEU A 137 27.00 3.83 -26.13
CA LEU A 137 26.08 3.02 -25.32
C LEU A 137 26.70 1.66 -24.93
N ALA A 138 27.80 1.26 -25.56
CA ALA A 138 28.49 0.02 -25.22
C ALA A 138 29.34 0.16 -23.95
N GLN A 139 29.86 1.35 -23.67
CA GLN A 139 30.68 1.60 -22.48
C GLN A 139 29.85 1.99 -21.24
N GLN A 140 28.63 2.46 -21.42
CA GLN A 140 27.70 2.87 -20.35
C GLN A 140 28.35 3.61 -19.17
N ASP A 141 29.23 4.57 -19.48
CA ASP A 141 29.88 5.36 -18.44
C ASP A 141 28.87 6.29 -17.78
N LEU A 142 28.32 5.86 -16.64
CA LEU A 142 27.34 6.63 -15.86
C LEU A 142 27.95 7.88 -15.21
N PHE A 143 29.26 8.09 -15.30
CA PHE A 143 29.90 9.34 -14.88
C PHE A 143 29.95 10.38 -16.02
N ASP A 144 29.69 9.96 -17.26
CA ASP A 144 29.33 10.91 -18.31
C ASP A 144 27.96 11.50 -18.06
N VAL A 145 27.89 12.84 -18.01
CA VAL A 145 26.67 13.58 -17.65
C VAL A 145 25.52 13.33 -18.63
N ALA A 146 25.81 13.21 -19.93
CA ALA A 146 24.80 12.97 -20.94
C ALA A 146 24.26 11.54 -20.85
N VAL A 147 25.13 10.56 -20.64
CA VAL A 147 24.76 9.15 -20.43
C VAL A 147 23.90 9.03 -19.17
N LEU A 148 24.30 9.64 -18.06
CA LEU A 148 23.54 9.63 -16.82
C LEU A 148 22.16 10.26 -17.00
N LEU A 149 22.09 11.44 -17.65
CA LEU A 149 20.82 12.12 -17.90
C LEU A 149 19.88 11.26 -18.75
N ILE A 150 20.35 10.69 -19.85
CA ILE A 150 19.55 9.86 -20.75
C ILE A 150 19.09 8.60 -20.03
N THR A 151 19.97 7.94 -19.29
CA THR A 151 19.64 6.78 -18.46
C THR A 151 18.55 7.13 -17.45
N ASN A 152 18.70 8.21 -16.71
CA ASN A 152 17.69 8.63 -15.76
C ASN A 152 16.34 8.94 -16.44
N LEU A 153 16.35 9.67 -17.57
CA LEU A 153 15.12 9.97 -18.32
C LEU A 153 14.43 8.71 -18.84
N SER A 154 15.21 7.74 -19.34
CA SER A 154 14.67 6.46 -19.82
C SER A 154 13.95 5.67 -18.74
N LEU A 155 14.38 5.80 -17.48
CA LEU A 155 13.75 5.15 -16.33
C LEU A 155 12.57 5.98 -15.79
N ILE A 156 12.69 7.31 -15.75
CA ILE A 156 11.64 8.20 -15.24
C ILE A 156 10.32 8.02 -16.01
N VAL A 157 10.37 7.76 -17.30
CA VAL A 157 9.19 7.51 -18.13
C VAL A 157 8.36 6.30 -17.65
N ALA A 158 8.95 5.39 -16.89
CA ALA A 158 8.21 4.27 -16.29
C ALA A 158 7.13 4.73 -15.28
N ILE A 159 7.27 5.89 -14.65
CA ILE A 159 6.27 6.41 -13.70
C ILE A 159 4.90 6.57 -14.37
N PRO A 160 4.73 7.39 -15.41
CA PRO A 160 3.44 7.53 -16.08
C PRO A 160 2.96 6.23 -16.72
N ILE A 161 3.86 5.35 -17.17
CA ILE A 161 3.50 4.03 -17.70
C ILE A 161 2.89 3.16 -16.61
N VAL A 162 3.49 3.10 -15.42
CA VAL A 162 2.92 2.38 -14.26
C VAL A 162 1.55 2.95 -13.90
N TRP A 163 1.37 4.27 -13.93
CA TRP A 163 0.08 4.88 -13.67
C TRP A 163 -0.99 4.45 -14.70
N LEU A 164 -0.62 4.35 -15.99
CA LEU A 164 -1.50 3.80 -17.02
C LEU A 164 -1.83 2.32 -16.76
N CYS A 165 -0.86 1.54 -16.28
CA CYS A 165 -1.09 0.14 -15.91
C CYS A 165 -2.04 0.00 -14.70
N TRP A 166 -2.10 0.98 -13.80
CA TRP A 166 -3.11 1.02 -12.74
C TRP A 166 -4.48 1.46 -13.24
N LEU A 167 -4.50 2.44 -14.13
CA LEU A 167 -5.74 3.03 -14.63
C LEU A 167 -6.47 2.11 -15.62
N VAL A 168 -5.77 1.61 -16.64
CA VAL A 168 -6.40 0.91 -17.78
C VAL A 168 -6.85 -0.51 -17.42
N PRO A 169 -5.97 -1.46 -17.04
CA PRO A 169 -6.43 -2.82 -16.74
C PRO A 169 -7.15 -2.96 -15.39
N HIS A 170 -6.81 -2.14 -14.40
CA HIS A 170 -7.40 -2.28 -13.06
C HIS A 170 -8.57 -1.31 -12.81
N GLY A 171 -8.70 -0.23 -13.57
CA GLY A 171 -9.71 0.81 -13.33
C GLY A 171 -9.49 1.56 -12.00
N LEU A 172 -8.25 1.56 -11.48
CA LEU A 172 -7.90 2.14 -10.20
C LEU A 172 -7.20 3.49 -10.37
N ARG A 173 -7.44 4.42 -9.44
CA ARG A 173 -6.74 5.71 -9.42
C ARG A 173 -5.25 5.50 -9.26
N ILE A 174 -4.44 6.25 -10.00
CA ILE A 174 -2.98 6.17 -10.03
C ILE A 174 -2.32 6.28 -8.64
N GLY A 175 -2.92 7.04 -7.74
CA GLY A 175 -2.36 7.24 -6.39
C GLY A 175 -2.30 5.98 -5.52
N TRP A 176 -3.07 4.92 -5.84
CA TRP A 176 -2.99 3.64 -5.13
C TRP A 176 -1.67 2.90 -5.40
N SER A 177 -0.98 3.23 -6.48
CA SER A 177 0.39 2.78 -6.70
C SER A 177 1.40 3.36 -5.70
N SER A 178 1.08 4.49 -5.07
CA SER A 178 2.00 5.23 -4.19
C SER A 178 1.89 4.87 -2.72
N SER A 179 0.66 4.78 -2.17
CA SER A 179 0.45 4.47 -0.75
C SER A 179 -0.99 4.04 -0.44
N VAL A 180 -1.21 3.52 0.76
CA VAL A 180 -2.53 3.20 1.31
C VAL A 180 -3.48 4.40 1.39
N ARG A 181 -2.98 5.64 1.23
CA ARG A 181 -3.79 6.87 1.15
C ARG A 181 -4.25 7.21 -0.27
N GLY A 182 -3.85 6.42 -1.27
CA GLY A 182 -4.10 6.72 -2.67
C GLY A 182 -3.41 8.00 -3.17
N ARG A 183 -2.30 8.39 -2.57
CA ARG A 183 -1.44 9.53 -2.95
C ARG A 183 -0.08 9.46 -2.25
N LEU A 184 0.94 10.14 -2.79
CA LEU A 184 2.20 10.35 -2.07
C LEU A 184 1.99 11.24 -0.84
N ARG A 185 2.63 10.87 0.27
CA ARG A 185 2.61 11.57 1.54
C ARG A 185 3.87 12.43 1.68
N TRP A 186 3.92 13.54 0.96
CA TRP A 186 5.10 14.42 0.82
C TRP A 186 5.79 14.76 2.14
N ARG A 187 5.00 14.94 3.21
CA ARG A 187 5.51 15.21 4.57
C ARG A 187 6.44 14.13 5.12
N LEU A 188 6.45 12.94 4.53
CA LEU A 188 7.27 11.82 4.98
C LEU A 188 8.66 11.79 4.32
N PHE A 189 8.86 12.48 3.20
CA PHE A 189 10.14 12.43 2.49
C PHE A 189 11.29 12.98 3.34
N ALA A 190 11.21 14.22 3.81
CA ALA A 190 12.30 14.85 4.56
C ALA A 190 12.77 14.01 5.77
N PRO A 191 11.86 13.50 6.65
CA PRO A 191 12.29 12.67 7.77
C PRO A 191 12.85 11.31 7.35
N TRP A 192 12.43 10.73 6.24
CA TRP A 192 13.01 9.47 5.76
C TRP A 192 14.35 9.71 5.06
N THR A 193 14.48 10.75 4.25
CA THR A 193 15.75 11.12 3.59
C THR A 193 16.85 11.40 4.62
N TRP A 194 16.55 12.16 5.68
CA TRP A 194 17.54 12.39 6.73
C TRP A 194 18.03 11.09 7.40
N ARG A 195 17.12 10.17 7.69
CA ARG A 195 17.48 8.88 8.27
C ARG A 195 18.27 8.00 7.31
N ALA A 196 17.90 8.01 6.03
CA ALA A 196 18.63 7.31 4.99
C ALA A 196 20.05 7.86 4.85
N LEU A 197 20.24 9.19 4.88
CA LEU A 197 21.56 9.84 4.87
C LEU A 197 22.41 9.43 6.10
N ALA A 198 21.80 9.45 7.29
CA ALA A 198 22.49 9.13 8.55
C ALA A 198 22.84 7.63 8.72
N THR A 199 22.27 6.75 7.90
CA THR A 199 22.53 5.31 7.95
C THR A 199 23.21 4.83 6.68
N LEU A 200 22.43 4.52 5.63
CA LEU A 200 22.98 4.02 4.36
C LEU A 200 23.90 5.04 3.68
N GLY A 201 23.49 6.32 3.64
CA GLY A 201 24.31 7.36 3.01
C GLY A 201 25.71 7.47 3.64
N LEU A 202 25.77 7.45 4.99
CA LEU A 202 27.05 7.44 5.70
C LEU A 202 27.84 6.16 5.45
N ALA A 203 27.19 4.98 5.44
CA ALA A 203 27.84 3.72 5.17
C ALA A 203 28.44 3.68 3.74
N VAL A 204 27.70 4.13 2.74
CA VAL A 204 28.14 4.24 1.34
C VAL A 204 29.32 5.23 1.22
N ALA A 205 29.22 6.38 1.88
CA ALA A 205 30.28 7.37 1.88
C ALA A 205 31.59 6.82 2.47
N ILE A 206 31.50 6.16 3.63
CA ILE A 206 32.66 5.50 4.26
C ILE A 206 33.22 4.40 3.33
N SER A 207 32.36 3.55 2.78
CA SER A 207 32.76 2.48 1.86
C SER A 207 33.57 3.01 0.68
N LEU A 208 33.06 4.04 0.01
CA LEU A 208 33.73 4.64 -1.14
C LEU A 208 35.08 5.29 -0.75
N LEU A 209 35.09 6.08 0.32
CA LEU A 209 36.32 6.75 0.79
C LEU A 209 37.40 5.74 1.21
N VAL A 210 37.01 4.66 1.91
CA VAL A 210 37.94 3.58 2.30
C VAL A 210 38.46 2.84 1.07
N SER A 211 37.59 2.55 0.09
CA SER A 211 38.01 1.89 -1.17
C SER A 211 39.01 2.74 -1.93
N VAL A 212 38.77 4.03 -2.08
CA VAL A 212 39.69 4.97 -2.75
C VAL A 212 41.01 5.08 -1.99
N ALA A 213 40.99 5.25 -0.68
CA ALA A 213 42.19 5.36 0.15
C ALA A 213 43.07 4.09 0.11
N ALA A 214 42.44 2.92 0.07
CA ALA A 214 43.13 1.63 0.02
C ALA A 214 43.68 1.28 -1.38
N SER A 215 43.07 1.82 -2.43
CA SER A 215 43.51 1.56 -3.82
C SER A 215 44.79 2.27 -4.23
N GLY A 216 45.17 3.32 -3.50
CA GLY A 216 46.34 4.18 -3.87
C GLY A 216 46.07 4.99 -5.15
N VAL A 217 44.86 5.07 -5.65
CA VAL A 217 44.49 5.85 -6.83
C VAL A 217 44.53 7.35 -6.49
N ASP A 218 45.18 8.12 -7.36
CA ASP A 218 45.22 9.57 -7.22
C ASP A 218 43.82 10.19 -7.35
N VAL A 219 43.42 10.92 -6.35
CA VAL A 219 42.20 11.71 -6.36
C VAL A 219 42.45 12.99 -7.17
N THR A 220 41.89 13.05 -8.37
CA THR A 220 42.11 14.19 -9.29
C THR A 220 41.20 15.37 -8.98
N GLY A 221 40.24 15.16 -8.06
CA GLY A 221 39.21 16.15 -7.77
C GLY A 221 38.09 16.21 -8.83
N PRO A 222 37.14 17.11 -8.70
CA PRO A 222 35.98 17.17 -9.58
C PRO A 222 36.38 17.56 -11.01
N THR A 223 35.76 16.90 -11.99
CA THR A 223 35.91 17.21 -13.42
C THR A 223 35.28 18.57 -13.77
N ALA A 224 35.61 19.12 -14.94
CA ALA A 224 35.00 20.36 -15.43
C ALA A 224 33.46 20.27 -15.58
N SER A 225 32.92 19.06 -15.80
CA SER A 225 31.50 18.75 -15.93
C SER A 225 30.76 18.56 -14.58
N PHE A 226 31.47 18.57 -13.46
CA PHE A 226 30.90 18.26 -12.13
C PHE A 226 29.68 19.12 -11.77
N GLY A 227 29.68 20.39 -12.14
CA GLY A 227 28.51 21.28 -11.91
C GLY A 227 27.25 20.79 -12.64
N TRP A 228 27.39 20.31 -13.87
CA TRP A 228 26.30 19.69 -14.63
C TRP A 228 25.90 18.34 -14.05
N MET A 229 26.87 17.52 -13.63
CA MET A 229 26.62 16.27 -12.93
C MET A 229 25.84 16.50 -11.64
N LEU A 230 26.22 17.48 -10.84
CA LEU A 230 25.49 17.88 -9.63
C LEU A 230 24.02 18.21 -9.94
N LEU A 231 23.77 19.00 -10.99
CA LEU A 231 22.42 19.36 -11.43
C LEU A 231 21.62 18.10 -11.83
N VAL A 232 22.18 17.26 -12.68
CA VAL A 232 21.51 16.03 -13.16
C VAL A 232 21.24 15.09 -11.99
N VAL A 233 22.22 14.83 -11.13
CA VAL A 233 22.09 13.93 -9.98
C VAL A 233 21.02 14.41 -9.02
N LEU A 234 21.01 15.69 -8.65
CA LEU A 234 20.06 16.21 -7.66
C LEU A 234 18.63 16.33 -8.20
N THR A 235 18.46 16.52 -9.52
CA THR A 235 17.12 16.72 -10.10
C THR A 235 16.52 15.44 -10.68
N THR A 236 17.32 14.56 -11.30
CA THR A 236 16.79 13.41 -12.03
C THR A 236 17.00 12.09 -11.31
N THR A 237 18.08 11.90 -10.55
CA THR A 237 18.34 10.61 -9.85
C THR A 237 17.29 10.28 -8.78
N PRO A 238 16.74 11.23 -7.99
CA PRO A 238 15.62 10.91 -7.09
C PRO A 238 14.34 10.48 -7.83
N LEU A 239 14.09 11.02 -9.02
CA LEU A 239 12.96 10.63 -9.87
C LEU A 239 13.20 9.26 -10.51
N GLN A 240 14.42 8.96 -10.93
CA GLN A 240 14.84 7.65 -11.41
C GLN A 240 14.64 6.59 -10.33
N ALA A 241 15.13 6.82 -9.10
CA ALA A 241 14.90 5.94 -7.96
C ALA A 241 13.39 5.75 -7.68
N ALA A 242 12.61 6.81 -7.76
CA ALA A 242 11.15 6.70 -7.64
C ALA A 242 10.55 5.85 -8.76
N ALA A 243 11.01 5.98 -10.00
CA ALA A 243 10.52 5.20 -11.14
C ALA A 243 10.71 3.69 -10.90
N GLU A 244 11.89 3.29 -10.45
CA GLU A 244 12.15 1.89 -10.12
C GLU A 244 11.29 1.41 -8.95
N GLU A 245 11.07 2.23 -7.92
CA GLU A 245 10.17 1.85 -6.84
C GLU A 245 8.71 1.71 -7.32
N TYR A 246 8.24 2.55 -8.24
CA TYR A 246 6.93 2.40 -8.86
C TYR A 246 6.81 1.09 -9.65
N VAL A 247 7.85 0.68 -10.37
CA VAL A 247 7.86 -0.58 -11.13
C VAL A 247 7.89 -1.78 -10.17
N PHE A 248 8.89 -1.85 -9.30
CA PHE A 248 9.14 -3.05 -8.50
C PHE A 248 8.17 -3.17 -7.31
N ARG A 249 7.90 -2.08 -6.57
CA ARG A 249 7.06 -2.10 -5.38
C ARG A 249 5.65 -1.59 -5.65
N GLY A 250 5.53 -0.61 -6.53
CA GLY A 250 4.25 -0.02 -6.92
C GLY A 250 3.42 -0.90 -7.84
N TYR A 251 4.05 -1.78 -8.64
CA TYR A 251 3.33 -2.66 -9.56
C TYR A 251 3.65 -4.14 -9.35
N LEU A 252 4.88 -4.59 -9.61
CA LEU A 252 5.26 -6.02 -9.59
C LEU A 252 4.98 -6.69 -8.24
N SER A 253 5.39 -6.04 -7.14
CA SER A 253 5.16 -6.57 -5.79
C SER A 253 3.66 -6.72 -5.51
N GLN A 254 2.85 -5.75 -5.92
CA GLN A 254 1.40 -5.80 -5.72
C GLN A 254 0.72 -6.83 -6.64
N ALA A 255 1.22 -7.04 -7.86
CA ALA A 255 0.74 -8.09 -8.75
C ALA A 255 0.98 -9.49 -8.14
N ILE A 256 2.23 -9.76 -7.71
CA ILE A 256 2.61 -11.04 -7.08
C ILE A 256 1.80 -11.27 -5.78
N ALA A 257 1.76 -10.29 -4.90
CA ALA A 257 0.98 -10.38 -3.67
C ALA A 257 -0.53 -10.50 -3.95
N GLY A 258 -1.02 -9.85 -4.99
CA GLY A 258 -2.39 -9.95 -5.47
C GLY A 258 -2.78 -11.37 -5.88
N TRP A 259 -1.91 -12.11 -6.57
CA TRP A 259 -2.16 -13.51 -6.92
C TRP A 259 -2.17 -14.41 -5.68
N ILE A 260 -1.29 -14.16 -4.70
CA ILE A 260 -1.23 -14.93 -3.45
C ILE A 260 -2.44 -14.64 -2.55
N GLY A 261 -2.88 -13.40 -2.47
CA GLY A 261 -4.08 -12.98 -1.74
C GLY A 261 -3.97 -13.01 -0.21
N ARG A 262 -2.82 -13.39 0.35
CA ARG A 262 -2.55 -13.41 1.79
C ARG A 262 -1.54 -12.32 2.13
N PRO A 263 -1.84 -11.38 3.05
CA PRO A 263 -1.00 -10.20 3.28
C PRO A 263 0.45 -10.52 3.60
N GLN A 264 0.71 -11.37 4.58
CA GLN A 264 2.07 -11.70 5.04
C GLN A 264 2.83 -12.55 4.01
N ALA A 265 2.22 -13.64 3.52
CA ALA A 265 2.82 -14.50 2.50
C ALA A 265 3.04 -13.71 1.20
N GLY A 266 2.07 -12.89 0.80
CA GLY A 266 2.19 -12.01 -0.35
C GLY A 266 3.33 -11.02 -0.22
N ALA A 267 3.46 -10.36 0.94
CA ALA A 267 4.55 -9.43 1.20
C ALA A 267 5.94 -10.11 1.15
N LEU A 268 6.04 -11.30 1.77
CA LEU A 268 7.30 -12.05 1.79
C LEU A 268 7.70 -12.51 0.38
N VAL A 269 6.82 -13.23 -0.31
CA VAL A 269 7.12 -13.76 -1.64
C VAL A 269 7.36 -12.64 -2.64
N ALA A 270 6.49 -11.61 -2.65
CA ALA A 270 6.67 -10.47 -3.52
C ALA A 270 7.97 -9.70 -3.20
N GLY A 271 8.28 -9.50 -1.90
CA GLY A 271 9.50 -8.83 -1.46
C GLY A 271 10.77 -9.53 -1.93
N VAL A 272 10.85 -10.85 -1.73
CA VAL A 272 12.00 -11.66 -2.16
C VAL A 272 12.11 -11.71 -3.69
N SER A 273 10.99 -12.00 -4.38
CA SER A 273 10.99 -12.10 -5.85
C SER A 273 11.35 -10.77 -6.51
N THR A 274 10.78 -9.66 -6.05
CA THR A 274 11.11 -8.35 -6.63
C THR A 274 12.49 -7.86 -6.26
N ALA A 275 13.05 -8.24 -5.11
CA ALA A 275 14.45 -7.97 -4.76
C ALA A 275 15.41 -8.74 -5.68
N ALA A 276 15.13 -10.01 -5.97
CA ALA A 276 15.91 -10.80 -6.91
C ALA A 276 15.84 -10.23 -8.34
N LEU A 277 14.63 -9.90 -8.81
CA LEU A 277 14.45 -9.28 -10.13
C LEU A 277 15.13 -7.91 -10.22
N PHE A 278 15.06 -7.11 -9.14
CA PHE A 278 15.75 -5.82 -9.05
C PHE A 278 17.27 -5.99 -9.20
N SER A 279 17.86 -6.95 -8.47
CA SER A 279 19.28 -7.24 -8.59
C SER A 279 19.67 -7.72 -10.00
N LEU A 280 18.91 -8.67 -10.56
CA LEU A 280 19.16 -9.22 -11.89
C LEU A 280 19.02 -8.17 -13.02
N ALA A 281 18.06 -7.24 -12.88
CA ALA A 281 17.87 -6.16 -13.85
C ALA A 281 19.09 -5.23 -13.97
N HIS A 282 19.96 -5.20 -12.98
CA HIS A 282 21.21 -4.44 -12.99
C HIS A 282 22.40 -5.20 -13.59
N LEU A 283 22.19 -6.42 -14.10
CA LEU A 283 23.22 -7.26 -14.71
C LEU A 283 24.50 -7.32 -13.85
N PRO A 284 24.40 -7.74 -12.57
CA PRO A 284 25.53 -7.71 -11.65
C PRO A 284 26.68 -8.59 -12.19
N PRO A 285 27.94 -8.07 -12.24
CA PRO A 285 29.07 -8.81 -12.80
C PRO A 285 29.52 -10.00 -11.92
N ASP A 286 29.19 -9.96 -10.62
CA ASP A 286 29.60 -10.94 -9.62
C ASP A 286 28.55 -11.13 -8.52
N PHE A 287 28.77 -12.10 -7.65
CA PHE A 287 27.85 -12.43 -6.56
C PHE A 287 27.81 -11.34 -5.48
N GLU A 288 28.89 -10.64 -5.23
CA GLU A 288 28.96 -9.54 -4.27
C GLU A 288 28.03 -8.39 -4.70
N SER A 289 28.16 -7.97 -5.94
CA SER A 289 27.30 -6.96 -6.57
C SER A 289 25.82 -7.39 -6.59
N PHE A 290 25.57 -8.69 -6.86
CA PHE A 290 24.22 -9.26 -6.76
C PHE A 290 23.68 -9.14 -5.35
N LEU A 291 24.47 -9.56 -4.34
CA LEU A 291 24.06 -9.58 -2.94
C LEU A 291 23.72 -8.17 -2.42
N TYR A 292 24.55 -7.17 -2.77
CA TYR A 292 24.28 -5.77 -2.39
C TYR A 292 22.94 -5.29 -2.92
N ARG A 293 22.69 -5.48 -4.23
CA ARG A 293 21.44 -5.06 -4.89
C ARG A 293 20.24 -5.87 -4.42
N PHE A 294 20.42 -7.13 -4.12
CA PHE A 294 19.37 -7.96 -3.52
C PHE A 294 19.04 -7.49 -2.11
N ALA A 295 20.03 -7.18 -1.29
CA ALA A 295 19.85 -6.70 0.08
C ALA A 295 19.12 -5.34 0.11
N ILE A 296 19.52 -4.40 -0.74
CA ILE A 296 18.77 -3.13 -0.85
C ILE A 296 17.34 -3.39 -1.33
N GLY A 297 17.15 -4.29 -2.29
CA GLY A 297 15.83 -4.72 -2.76
C GLY A 297 14.93 -5.24 -1.64
N LEU A 298 15.47 -6.04 -0.74
CA LEU A 298 14.77 -6.53 0.45
C LEU A 298 14.48 -5.40 1.45
N ALA A 299 15.45 -4.51 1.71
CA ALA A 299 15.27 -3.37 2.60
C ALA A 299 14.15 -2.43 2.10
N LEU A 300 14.13 -2.13 0.80
CA LEU A 300 13.09 -1.31 0.15
C LEU A 300 11.71 -1.97 0.28
N SER A 301 11.60 -3.27 0.06
CA SER A 301 10.34 -4.02 0.24
C SER A 301 9.90 -4.03 1.71
N ALA A 302 10.84 -4.20 2.64
CA ALA A 302 10.55 -4.17 4.08
C ALA A 302 10.02 -2.81 4.53
N VAL A 303 10.63 -1.69 4.10
CA VAL A 303 10.16 -0.37 4.51
C VAL A 303 8.82 0.01 3.88
N VAL A 304 8.52 -0.46 2.66
CA VAL A 304 7.19 -0.32 2.06
C VAL A 304 6.14 -1.04 2.92
N TRP A 305 6.41 -2.27 3.33
CA TRP A 305 5.54 -3.01 4.26
C TRP A 305 5.37 -2.29 5.60
N LEU A 306 6.47 -1.74 6.15
CA LEU A 306 6.50 -1.08 7.46
C LEU A 306 5.87 0.31 7.47
N THR A 307 5.70 0.96 6.33
CA THR A 307 5.21 2.35 6.24
C THR A 307 3.90 2.48 5.45
N GLY A 308 3.48 1.44 4.73
CA GLY A 308 2.25 1.46 3.93
C GLY A 308 2.33 2.35 2.68
N GLY A 309 3.53 2.54 2.10
CA GLY A 309 3.72 3.32 0.87
C GLY A 309 5.18 3.42 0.43
N LEU A 310 5.42 4.05 -0.72
CA LEU A 310 6.72 4.11 -1.38
C LEU A 310 7.69 5.15 -0.79
N GLU A 311 7.23 6.10 0.03
CA GLU A 311 8.01 7.29 0.40
C GLU A 311 9.34 6.96 1.08
N ALA A 312 9.35 5.98 2.00
CA ALA A 312 10.58 5.57 2.70
C ALA A 312 11.52 4.78 1.77
N ALA A 313 10.97 3.99 0.85
CA ALA A 313 11.74 3.26 -0.14
C ALA A 313 12.39 4.22 -1.15
N ILE A 314 11.62 5.14 -1.70
CA ILE A 314 12.15 6.17 -2.62
C ILE A 314 13.26 6.98 -1.95
N ALA A 315 13.07 7.39 -0.68
CA ALA A 315 14.09 8.14 0.05
C ALA A 315 15.37 7.33 0.26
N LEU A 316 15.28 6.06 0.66
CA LEU A 316 16.43 5.19 0.86
C LEU A 316 17.18 4.95 -0.45
N HIS A 317 16.45 4.62 -1.52
CA HIS A 317 17.00 4.34 -2.84
C HIS A 317 17.67 5.59 -3.44
N ALA A 318 16.97 6.73 -3.41
CA ALA A 318 17.52 7.99 -3.90
C ALA A 318 18.81 8.39 -3.17
N VAL A 319 18.86 8.23 -1.83
CA VAL A 319 20.07 8.51 -1.04
C VAL A 319 21.22 7.61 -1.45
N ASN A 320 20.98 6.31 -1.65
CA ASN A 320 22.01 5.40 -2.13
C ASN A 320 22.65 5.91 -3.43
N ASN A 321 21.82 6.19 -4.44
CA ASN A 321 22.31 6.57 -5.77
C ASN A 321 22.92 7.99 -5.77
N VAL A 322 22.28 8.95 -5.10
CA VAL A 322 22.78 10.33 -5.04
C VAL A 322 24.14 10.39 -4.35
N VAL A 323 24.32 9.70 -3.22
CA VAL A 323 25.60 9.73 -2.48
C VAL A 323 26.72 9.10 -3.32
N ILE A 324 26.45 7.97 -4.00
CA ILE A 324 27.43 7.32 -4.90
C ILE A 324 27.86 8.30 -5.99
N PHE A 325 26.92 8.85 -6.77
CA PHE A 325 27.25 9.73 -7.89
C PHE A 325 27.92 11.05 -7.46
N LEU A 326 27.47 11.65 -6.36
CA LEU A 326 28.06 12.89 -5.88
C LEU A 326 29.50 12.69 -5.40
N LEU A 327 29.75 11.64 -4.64
CA LEU A 327 31.10 11.36 -4.15
C LEU A 327 32.04 10.92 -5.26
N ALA A 328 31.58 10.03 -6.14
CA ALA A 328 32.36 9.59 -7.28
C ALA A 328 32.75 10.76 -8.19
N GLY A 329 31.79 11.63 -8.53
CA GLY A 329 32.05 12.82 -9.34
C GLY A 329 32.92 13.88 -8.63
N ALA A 330 32.84 13.99 -7.31
CA ALA A 330 33.67 14.90 -6.54
C ALA A 330 35.12 14.41 -6.41
N LEU A 331 35.35 13.11 -6.36
CA LEU A 331 36.68 12.50 -6.26
C LEU A 331 37.38 12.34 -7.61
N GLY A 332 36.62 12.33 -8.71
CA GLY A 332 37.11 12.22 -10.10
C GLY A 332 36.95 10.81 -10.67
N ASP A 333 37.09 10.69 -12.00
CA ASP A 333 36.77 9.49 -12.76
C ASP A 333 37.56 8.25 -12.32
N ARG A 334 38.83 8.41 -11.98
CA ARG A 334 39.66 7.31 -11.48
C ARG A 334 39.20 6.76 -10.15
N ALA A 335 38.83 7.63 -9.22
CA ALA A 335 38.30 7.26 -7.91
C ALA A 335 36.90 6.64 -8.03
N ALA A 336 36.10 7.11 -8.99
CA ALA A 336 34.77 6.58 -9.28
C ALA A 336 34.80 5.13 -9.80
N ALA A 337 35.87 4.74 -10.50
CA ALA A 337 36.06 3.40 -11.10
C ALA A 337 36.72 2.40 -10.13
N VAL A 338 37.01 2.77 -8.88
CA VAL A 338 37.69 1.86 -7.94
C VAL A 338 36.74 0.73 -7.52
N ASP A 339 37.15 -0.49 -7.88
CA ASP A 339 36.61 -1.72 -7.30
C ASP A 339 37.69 -2.33 -6.37
N PRO A 340 37.50 -2.31 -5.04
CA PRO A 340 38.51 -2.83 -4.13
C PRO A 340 38.67 -4.34 -4.20
N GLY A 341 37.67 -5.08 -4.66
CA GLY A 341 37.68 -6.54 -4.69
C GLY A 341 38.02 -7.24 -3.39
N GLY A 342 38.05 -8.56 -3.40
CA GLY A 342 38.55 -9.38 -2.28
C GLY A 342 37.92 -9.07 -0.92
N VAL A 343 38.73 -9.12 0.14
CA VAL A 343 38.25 -8.90 1.52
C VAL A 343 37.69 -7.49 1.73
N LEU A 344 38.32 -6.50 1.10
CA LEU A 344 37.86 -5.10 1.25
C LEU A 344 36.53 -4.86 0.54
N GLY A 345 36.30 -5.44 -0.64
CA GLY A 345 35.03 -5.39 -1.34
C GLY A 345 33.90 -5.97 -0.49
N TRP A 346 34.13 -7.16 0.07
CA TRP A 346 33.17 -7.77 1.00
C TRP A 346 32.92 -6.92 2.25
N ALA A 347 33.97 -6.31 2.83
CA ALA A 347 33.81 -5.45 4.00
C ALA A 347 32.95 -4.22 3.71
N THR A 348 33.15 -3.57 2.55
CA THR A 348 32.36 -2.39 2.13
C THR A 348 30.92 -2.78 1.75
N THR A 349 30.72 -3.91 1.10
CA THR A 349 29.39 -4.48 0.82
C THR A 349 28.62 -4.76 2.12
N LEU A 350 29.25 -5.42 3.11
CA LEU A 350 28.63 -5.70 4.39
C LEU A 350 28.34 -4.41 5.18
N LEU A 351 29.21 -3.40 5.10
CA LEU A 351 28.97 -2.09 5.71
C LEU A 351 27.70 -1.42 5.09
N GLY A 352 27.55 -1.47 3.77
CA GLY A 352 26.36 -0.98 3.09
C GLY A 352 25.10 -1.74 3.53
N ILE A 353 25.16 -3.07 3.60
CA ILE A 353 24.05 -3.90 4.11
C ILE A 353 23.71 -3.55 5.58
N ALA A 354 24.70 -3.32 6.42
CA ALA A 354 24.49 -2.85 7.78
C ALA A 354 23.81 -1.47 7.83
N GLY A 355 24.16 -0.55 6.94
CA GLY A 355 23.50 0.75 6.77
C GLY A 355 22.03 0.61 6.38
N MET A 356 21.71 -0.32 5.46
CA MET A 356 20.32 -0.64 5.09
C MET A 356 19.55 -1.21 6.28
N ALA A 357 20.14 -2.16 7.01
CA ALA A 357 19.53 -2.76 8.20
C ALA A 357 19.29 -1.72 9.30
N ALA A 358 20.25 -0.80 9.50
CA ALA A 358 20.10 0.31 10.45
C ALA A 358 18.94 1.25 10.04
N PHE A 359 18.77 1.54 8.76
CA PHE A 359 17.63 2.31 8.29
C PHE A 359 16.29 1.59 8.57
N VAL A 360 16.19 0.31 8.22
CA VAL A 360 14.99 -0.49 8.49
C VAL A 360 14.68 -0.53 9.99
N ALA A 361 15.69 -0.75 10.84
CA ALA A 361 15.53 -0.72 12.29
C ALA A 361 15.03 0.64 12.77
N TRP A 362 15.59 1.74 12.23
CA TRP A 362 15.14 3.08 12.58
C TRP A 362 13.69 3.34 12.14
N VAL A 363 13.28 2.84 10.96
CA VAL A 363 11.88 2.90 10.52
C VAL A 363 10.97 2.16 11.51
N VAL A 364 11.36 0.96 11.98
CA VAL A 364 10.60 0.19 12.98
C VAL A 364 10.41 0.98 14.28
N VAL A 365 11.45 1.65 14.75
CA VAL A 365 11.36 2.49 15.96
C VAL A 365 10.53 3.74 15.71
N ALA A 366 10.82 4.45 14.64
CA ALA A 366 10.17 5.74 14.32
C ALA A 366 8.67 5.62 14.06
N ARG A 367 8.19 4.49 13.51
CA ARG A 367 6.76 4.26 13.26
C ARG A 367 5.95 4.14 14.55
N ARG A 368 6.58 3.70 15.69
CA ARG A 368 5.89 3.56 16.97
C ARG A 368 5.44 4.91 17.55
N GLY A 369 6.19 5.96 17.25
CA GLY A 369 5.87 7.33 17.69
C GLY A 369 5.05 8.15 16.67
N ARG A 370 4.66 7.56 15.55
CA ARG A 370 3.91 8.22 14.48
C ARG A 370 2.68 7.40 14.13
N SER A 371 1.52 8.03 14.08
CA SER A 371 0.30 7.44 13.52
C SER A 371 0.41 7.34 11.99
N LEU A 372 1.13 6.31 11.51
CA LEU A 372 1.18 6.00 10.08
C LEU A 372 -0.03 5.16 9.71
N GLU A 373 -0.70 5.57 8.64
CA GLU A 373 -1.75 4.74 8.07
C GLU A 373 -1.11 3.55 7.36
N MET A 374 -1.47 2.34 7.82
CA MET A 374 -0.89 1.08 7.35
C MET A 374 -1.82 0.31 6.42
N VAL A 375 -3.09 0.69 6.37
CA VAL A 375 -4.13 0.07 5.56
C VAL A 375 -4.94 1.12 4.83
N SER A 376 -5.52 0.74 3.69
CA SER A 376 -6.42 1.59 2.93
C SER A 376 -7.74 1.80 3.67
N PRO A 377 -8.45 2.93 3.44
CA PRO A 377 -9.84 3.05 3.82
C PRO A 377 -10.67 2.01 3.08
N ALA A 378 -11.74 1.53 3.72
CA ALA A 378 -12.68 0.58 3.15
C ALA A 378 -14.08 1.18 3.11
N LEU A 379 -14.87 0.78 2.11
CA LEU A 379 -16.29 1.08 2.09
C LEU A 379 -17.02 0.03 2.93
N GLN A 380 -17.49 0.42 4.09
CA GLN A 380 -18.38 -0.41 4.91
C GLN A 380 -19.78 -0.41 4.28
N LEU A 381 -20.08 -1.43 3.50
CA LEU A 381 -21.41 -1.59 2.88
C LEU A 381 -22.47 -2.10 3.88
N GLY A 382 -22.08 -2.46 5.11
CA GLY A 382 -22.95 -3.05 6.12
C GLY A 382 -23.99 -2.12 6.75
N GLU A 383 -23.77 -0.79 6.71
CA GLU A 383 -24.72 0.16 7.30
C GLU A 383 -25.74 0.74 6.30
N ALA A 384 -25.56 0.50 5.00
CA ALA A 384 -26.53 0.94 3.98
C ALA A 384 -27.72 -0.02 3.82
N GLY A 385 -27.64 -1.24 4.36
CA GLY A 385 -28.68 -2.27 4.24
C GLY A 385 -29.92 -2.02 5.10
N ASP A 386 -29.80 -1.28 6.21
CA ASP A 386 -30.93 -0.99 7.12
C ASP A 386 -31.56 0.39 6.93
N ARG A 387 -30.91 1.27 6.17
CA ARG A 387 -31.57 2.50 5.72
C ARG A 387 -32.12 2.22 4.33
N GLY A 388 -33.44 1.97 4.24
CA GLY A 388 -34.13 1.87 2.97
C GLY A 388 -33.73 3.01 2.03
N PRO A 389 -33.95 2.90 0.72
CA PRO A 389 -33.47 3.87 -0.26
C PRO A 389 -33.88 5.26 0.21
N VAL A 390 -32.87 6.08 0.55
CA VAL A 390 -33.09 7.52 0.72
C VAL A 390 -33.44 8.02 -0.66
N LEU A 391 -34.74 8.06 -0.94
CA LEU A 391 -35.22 8.77 -2.11
C LEU A 391 -34.64 10.19 -2.01
N PRO A 392 -34.00 10.70 -3.05
CA PRO A 392 -33.59 12.09 -3.07
C PRO A 392 -34.82 12.91 -2.72
N ALA A 393 -34.71 13.77 -1.69
CA ALA A 393 -35.79 14.69 -1.34
C ALA A 393 -36.21 15.36 -2.63
N ALA A 394 -37.51 15.24 -2.94
CA ALA A 394 -38.05 15.89 -4.12
C ALA A 394 -37.60 17.37 -4.06
N PRO A 395 -37.15 17.95 -5.18
CA PRO A 395 -36.74 19.32 -5.20
C PRO A 395 -37.89 20.16 -4.61
N GLN A 396 -37.63 20.88 -3.51
CA GLN A 396 -38.55 21.82 -2.99
C GLN A 396 -38.76 22.90 -4.04
N VAL A 397 -39.89 22.81 -4.75
CA VAL A 397 -40.37 23.87 -5.62
C VAL A 397 -40.73 25.04 -4.75
N TRP A 398 -39.89 26.04 -4.67
CA TRP A 398 -40.15 27.30 -4.04
C TRP A 398 -41.28 27.99 -4.84
N GLY A 399 -42.46 28.19 -4.20
CA GLY A 399 -43.51 29.05 -4.70
C GLY A 399 -44.72 28.34 -5.28
N ALA A 400 -45.40 27.46 -4.50
CA ALA A 400 -46.80 27.22 -4.72
C ALA A 400 -47.61 28.09 -3.70
N PRO A 401 -48.52 28.96 -4.16
CA PRO A 401 -49.39 29.69 -3.25
C PRO A 401 -50.34 28.70 -2.54
N THR A 402 -50.42 28.79 -1.23
CA THR A 402 -51.42 28.10 -0.43
C THR A 402 -52.79 28.76 -0.68
N GLY A 403 -53.43 28.40 -1.77
CA GLY A 403 -54.83 28.76 -2.06
C GLY A 403 -55.62 27.46 -2.14
N GLY A 404 -56.45 27.22 -1.10
CA GLY A 404 -57.32 26.07 -1.06
C GLY A 404 -58.37 26.09 -2.18
N TRP A 405 -58.37 25.02 -2.94
CA TRP A 405 -59.50 24.65 -3.80
C TRP A 405 -60.03 23.31 -3.29
N ASN A 406 -61.17 23.36 -2.54
CA ASN A 406 -61.98 22.19 -2.27
C ASN A 406 -63.04 22.08 -3.40
N PRO A 407 -63.10 21.01 -4.16
CA PRO A 407 -64.23 20.75 -5.04
C PRO A 407 -65.41 20.27 -4.20
N PRO A 408 -66.65 20.78 -4.42
CA PRO A 408 -67.82 20.30 -3.73
C PRO A 408 -68.27 18.97 -4.33
N GLY A 409 -68.49 17.97 -3.47
CA GLY A 409 -69.26 16.79 -3.79
C GLY A 409 -68.50 15.48 -3.94
N ALA A 410 -68.00 14.90 -2.81
CA ALA A 410 -67.77 13.46 -2.73
C ALA A 410 -68.50 12.93 -1.47
N PRO A 411 -69.28 11.84 -1.56
CA PRO A 411 -70.03 11.28 -0.44
C PRO A 411 -69.07 10.61 0.56
N GLN A 412 -69.24 10.95 1.85
CA GLN A 412 -68.62 10.29 2.99
C GLN A 412 -69.19 8.87 3.15
N SER A 413 -68.42 7.86 2.88
CA SER A 413 -68.69 6.49 3.32
C SER A 413 -68.05 6.32 4.72
N GLY A 414 -68.86 6.38 5.76
CA GLY A 414 -68.46 6.05 7.11
C GLY A 414 -68.30 4.55 7.29
N TRP A 415 -67.13 4.16 7.77
CA TRP A 415 -66.93 2.90 8.47
C TRP A 415 -66.14 3.20 9.76
N GLY A 416 -66.82 3.01 10.89
CA GLY A 416 -66.27 3.19 12.23
C GLY A 416 -65.25 2.10 12.53
N GLN A 417 -64.12 2.50 13.11
CA GLN A 417 -63.23 1.57 13.79
C GLN A 417 -63.47 1.62 15.29
N PRO A 418 -63.50 0.47 16.00
CA PRO A 418 -63.64 0.41 17.45
C PRO A 418 -62.33 0.82 18.13
N GLY A 419 -62.43 1.70 19.13
CA GLY A 419 -61.31 2.10 19.95
C GLY A 419 -60.86 1.01 20.91
N TRP A 420 -59.56 0.88 21.08
CA TRP A 420 -58.93 0.23 22.22
C TRP A 420 -58.11 1.28 22.98
N GLY A 421 -58.49 1.43 24.27
CA GLY A 421 -57.88 2.38 25.18
C GLY A 421 -56.40 2.07 25.46
N GLN A 422 -55.60 3.11 25.48
CA GLN A 422 -54.27 3.08 26.08
C GLN A 422 -54.29 3.87 27.39
N SER A 423 -54.05 3.14 28.46
CA SER A 423 -53.72 3.66 29.78
C SER A 423 -52.24 4.17 29.75
N GLY A 424 -52.06 5.40 30.21
CA GLY A 424 -50.79 6.07 30.29
C GLY A 424 -49.85 5.56 31.39
N TRP A 425 -48.57 5.69 31.15
CA TRP A 425 -47.54 5.95 32.18
C TRP A 425 -46.49 6.87 31.54
N GLY A 426 -46.41 8.07 32.09
CA GLY A 426 -45.37 9.01 31.72
C GLY A 426 -44.04 8.68 32.40
N GLN A 427 -42.97 8.95 31.69
CA GLN A 427 -41.71 9.40 32.29
C GLN A 427 -40.97 10.27 31.27
N GLN A 428 -40.88 11.55 31.60
CA GLN A 428 -40.00 12.53 30.97
C GLN A 428 -38.57 12.22 31.37
N ALA A 429 -37.69 11.97 30.37
CA ALA A 429 -36.26 12.09 30.53
C ALA A 429 -35.79 13.32 29.72
N ALA A 430 -35.25 14.29 30.44
CA ALA A 430 -34.75 15.55 29.93
C ALA A 430 -33.53 15.31 29.03
N GLN A 431 -33.55 15.87 27.82
CA GLN A 431 -32.36 15.98 26.95
C GLN A 431 -31.52 17.20 27.37
N PRO A 432 -30.17 17.09 27.42
CA PRO A 432 -29.31 18.25 27.60
C PRO A 432 -29.21 19.05 26.30
N GLY A 433 -29.63 20.32 26.37
CA GLY A 433 -29.50 21.25 25.25
C GLY A 433 -28.06 21.65 24.99
N TRP A 434 -27.67 21.65 23.72
CA TRP A 434 -26.42 22.23 23.23
C TRP A 434 -26.66 23.74 23.06
N GLY A 435 -26.13 24.55 24.01
CA GLY A 435 -26.03 26.00 23.87
C GLY A 435 -24.78 26.37 23.04
N PRO A 436 -24.74 27.56 22.42
CA PRO A 436 -23.60 28.01 21.64
C PRO A 436 -22.37 28.24 22.51
N PRO A 437 -21.14 28.04 21.96
CA PRO A 437 -19.90 28.16 22.72
C PRO A 437 -19.66 29.58 23.24
N ARG A 438 -19.27 29.68 24.53
CA ARG A 438 -18.87 30.92 25.15
C ARG A 438 -17.53 31.43 24.59
N PRO A 439 -17.34 32.77 24.47
CA PRO A 439 -16.04 33.32 24.02
C PRO A 439 -14.96 33.09 25.09
N VAL A 440 -13.80 32.69 24.63
CA VAL A 440 -12.57 32.48 25.41
C VAL A 440 -12.01 33.84 25.84
N PRO A 441 -11.68 34.04 27.14
CA PRO A 441 -11.01 35.28 27.58
C PRO A 441 -9.59 35.35 27.04
N PRO A 442 -9.04 36.57 26.80
CA PRO A 442 -7.69 36.75 26.29
C PRO A 442 -6.63 36.33 27.34
N ALA A 443 -5.55 35.72 26.86
CA ALA A 443 -4.42 35.29 27.65
C ALA A 443 -3.72 36.49 28.29
N PRO A 444 -3.16 36.38 29.53
CA PRO A 444 -2.43 37.44 30.19
C PRO A 444 -1.12 37.74 29.44
N GLY A 445 -0.88 39.03 29.23
CA GLY A 445 0.34 39.52 28.61
C GLY A 445 1.58 39.26 29.46
N TRP A 446 2.66 38.84 28.83
CA TRP A 446 4.00 38.77 29.42
C TRP A 446 4.62 40.13 29.30
N ASP A 447 4.78 40.83 30.42
CA ASP A 447 5.53 42.06 30.53
C ASP A 447 7.02 41.80 30.24
N ARG A 448 7.58 42.64 29.36
CA ARG A 448 9.02 42.70 29.11
C ARG A 448 9.70 43.41 30.30
N PRO A 449 10.83 42.93 30.79
CA PRO A 449 11.65 43.73 31.71
C PRO A 449 12.39 44.87 30.94
N PRO A 450 12.62 46.01 31.58
CA PRO A 450 13.33 47.16 30.97
C PRO A 450 14.83 46.92 30.93
N GLY A 451 15.47 47.58 29.94
CA GLY A 451 16.82 47.41 29.48
C GLY A 451 17.97 47.56 30.52
N GLY A 452 19.08 47.06 30.07
CA GLY A 452 20.44 47.17 30.52
C GLY A 452 21.35 46.67 29.41
#